data_e49397e635bb38de6f606eebfee0f5a1
#
_entry.id   e49397e635bb38de6f606eebfee0f5a1
#
_cell.length_a   1.000
_cell.length_b   1.000
_cell.length_c   1.000
_cell.angle_alpha   90.00
_cell.angle_beta   90.00
_cell.angle_gamma   90.00
#
_symmetry.space_group_name_H-M   'P 1'
#
loop_
_entity.id
_entity.type
_entity.pdbx_description
1 polymer ?
#
loop_
_entity_poly.entity_id
_entity_poly.type
_entity_poly.pdbx_seq_one_letter_code
_entity_poly.pdbx_strand_id
1 'polypeptide(L)'
;DMGYEPGTVLMSVLPIHHAYCLSMDILKGTSVGAVICINDSLLRVAKNIKLFEPNMILMVPLMVETLAKKLEEASLIPAPLVKIKVFGRQFHTICSGGAYLNPAYIDLFKKYGIKILQGYGMTECAPVISANSNSAFKAGSVGRCLPNCEVKIVDEEIWVKGTSVMQGYY
;
A
#
# COMPACT_ATOMS: atom_id res chain seq x y z
N ASP A 1 11.15 -5.65 4.50
CA ASP A 1 11.57 -4.73 3.44
C ASP A 1 10.41 -4.49 2.46
N MET A 2 9.90 -3.27 2.42
CA MET A 2 8.81 -2.83 1.53
C MET A 2 9.30 -1.77 0.52
N GLY A 3 10.58 -1.51 0.45
CA GLY A 3 11.20 -0.52 -0.45
C GLY A 3 11.17 0.92 0.06
N TYR A 4 11.02 1.14 1.36
CA TYR A 4 11.22 2.46 1.96
C TYR A 4 12.70 2.72 2.16
N GLU A 5 13.23 3.73 1.46
CA GLU A 5 14.63 4.16 1.50
C GLU A 5 14.71 5.68 1.63
N PRO A 6 15.85 6.24 2.07
CA PRO A 6 16.07 7.68 2.05
C PRO A 6 15.81 8.26 0.65
N GLY A 7 15.02 9.32 0.57
CA GLY A 7 14.67 9.96 -0.70
C GLY A 7 13.54 9.28 -1.49
N THR A 8 12.98 8.15 -1.03
CA THR A 8 11.75 7.57 -1.62
C THR A 8 10.64 8.60 -1.61
N VAL A 9 10.02 8.85 -2.74
CA VAL A 9 8.85 9.74 -2.85
C VAL A 9 7.58 8.96 -2.58
N LEU A 10 6.91 9.29 -1.49
CA LEU A 10 5.62 8.73 -1.08
C LEU A 10 4.52 9.75 -1.42
N MET A 11 3.43 9.29 -2.03
CA MET A 11 2.25 10.13 -2.17
C MET A 11 1.17 9.62 -1.22
N SER A 12 0.86 10.41 -0.20
CA SER A 12 -0.15 10.10 0.80
C SER A 12 -1.53 10.51 0.29
N VAL A 13 -2.42 9.54 0.09
CA VAL A 13 -3.78 9.73 -0.45
C VAL A 13 -4.87 9.36 0.54
N LEU A 14 -4.50 8.70 1.64
CA LEU A 14 -5.42 8.31 2.69
C LEU A 14 -5.52 9.41 3.76
N PRO A 15 -6.61 9.45 4.55
CA PRO A 15 -6.75 10.41 5.64
C PRO A 15 -5.63 10.27 6.67
N ILE A 16 -4.95 11.37 7.01
CA ILE A 16 -3.79 11.38 7.92
C ILE A 16 -4.16 10.87 9.33
N HIS A 17 -5.41 11.09 9.78
CA HIS A 17 -5.89 10.61 11.07
C HIS A 17 -6.17 9.09 11.10
N HIS A 18 -6.19 8.43 9.94
CA HIS A 18 -6.34 6.97 9.89
C HIS A 18 -5.01 6.31 10.24
N ALA A 19 -5.04 5.32 11.16
CA ALA A 19 -3.84 4.65 11.67
C ALA A 19 -2.91 4.13 10.56
N TYR A 20 -3.46 3.61 9.47
CA TYR A 20 -2.69 3.09 8.35
C TYR A 20 -1.86 4.19 7.65
N CYS A 21 -2.48 5.34 7.34
CA CYS A 21 -1.77 6.48 6.75
C CYS A 21 -0.76 7.07 7.73
N LEU A 22 -1.18 7.35 8.97
CA LEU A 22 -0.31 7.93 9.98
C LEU A 22 0.95 7.09 10.20
N SER A 23 0.79 5.77 10.37
CA SER A 23 1.92 4.89 10.66
C SER A 23 2.82 4.66 9.45
N MET A 24 2.25 4.38 8.27
CA MET A 24 3.01 3.92 7.12
C MET A 24 3.49 5.05 6.21
N ASP A 25 2.67 6.10 5.96
CA ASP A 25 3.14 7.24 5.17
C ASP A 25 3.92 8.23 6.03
N ILE A 26 3.36 8.65 7.17
CA ILE A 26 3.93 9.75 7.94
C ILE A 26 5.07 9.27 8.84
N LEU A 27 4.78 8.41 9.82
CA LEU A 27 5.78 8.01 10.81
C LEU A 27 6.90 7.16 10.18
N LYS A 28 6.54 6.15 9.39
CA LYS A 28 7.53 5.33 8.71
C LYS A 28 8.29 6.13 7.64
N GLY A 29 7.60 6.92 6.82
CA GLY A 29 8.24 7.75 5.81
C GLY A 29 9.26 8.72 6.41
N THR A 30 8.88 9.46 7.46
CA THR A 30 9.82 10.36 8.18
C THR A 30 10.97 9.61 8.82
N SER A 31 10.74 8.44 9.41
CA SER A 31 11.80 7.65 10.07
C SER A 31 12.92 7.21 9.13
N VAL A 32 12.65 7.09 7.84
CA VAL A 32 13.63 6.66 6.82
C VAL A 32 14.12 7.82 5.93
N GLY A 33 13.66 9.05 6.15
CA GLY A 33 14.04 10.20 5.32
C GLY A 33 13.38 10.18 3.93
N ALA A 34 12.15 9.68 3.81
CA ALA A 34 11.37 9.75 2.59
C ALA A 34 10.80 11.16 2.36
N VAL A 35 10.51 11.49 1.11
CA VAL A 35 9.76 12.70 0.72
C VAL A 35 8.27 12.36 0.72
N ILE A 36 7.50 13.04 1.56
CA ILE A 36 6.07 12.78 1.71
C ILE A 36 5.28 13.89 1.00
N CYS A 37 4.59 13.50 -0.08
CA CYS A 37 3.72 14.38 -0.86
C CYS A 37 2.27 14.16 -0.43
N ILE A 38 1.67 15.12 0.25
CA ILE A 38 0.29 15.02 0.75
C ILE A 38 -0.67 15.38 -0.39
N ASN A 39 -1.58 14.46 -0.71
CA ASN A 39 -2.62 14.68 -1.69
C ASN A 39 -3.75 15.52 -1.10
N ASP A 40 -4.13 16.57 -1.78
CA ASP A 40 -5.13 17.55 -1.31
C ASP A 40 -6.58 17.11 -1.54
N SER A 41 -6.81 16.19 -2.50
CA SER A 41 -8.16 15.73 -2.84
C SER A 41 -8.12 14.40 -3.61
N LEU A 42 -9.03 13.48 -3.29
CA LEU A 42 -9.19 12.21 -4.01
C LEU A 42 -9.50 12.42 -5.50
N LEU A 43 -10.15 13.52 -5.87
CA LEU A 43 -10.43 13.88 -7.26
C LEU A 43 -9.16 14.27 -8.04
N ARG A 44 -8.10 14.64 -7.34
CA ARG A 44 -6.83 15.09 -7.93
C ARG A 44 -5.73 14.03 -7.93
N VAL A 45 -5.99 12.83 -7.41
CA VAL A 45 -4.99 11.74 -7.32
C VAL A 45 -4.25 11.54 -8.65
N ALA A 46 -4.98 11.39 -9.76
CA ALA A 46 -4.36 11.17 -11.06
C ALA A 46 -3.50 12.36 -11.55
N LYS A 47 -3.88 13.60 -11.20
CA LYS A 47 -3.10 14.80 -11.50
C LYS A 47 -1.86 14.86 -10.63
N ASN A 48 -2.01 14.59 -9.33
CA ASN A 48 -0.94 14.69 -8.35
C ASN A 48 0.10 13.56 -8.49
N ILE A 49 -0.30 12.37 -8.94
CA ILE A 49 0.65 11.32 -9.35
C ILE A 49 1.62 11.84 -10.42
N LYS A 50 1.11 12.57 -11.42
CA LYS A 50 1.96 13.14 -12.48
C LYS A 50 2.82 14.31 -12.00
N LEU A 51 2.34 15.07 -11.01
CA LEU A 51 3.06 16.22 -10.47
C LEU A 51 4.20 15.79 -9.55
N PHE A 52 3.94 14.81 -8.69
CA PHE A 52 4.90 14.37 -7.67
C PHE A 52 5.79 13.23 -8.14
N GLU A 53 5.40 12.50 -9.19
CA GLU A 53 6.08 11.29 -9.69
C GLU A 53 6.50 10.32 -8.56
N PRO A 54 5.56 9.88 -7.70
CA PRO A 54 5.90 9.08 -6.54
C PRO A 54 6.52 7.73 -6.93
N ASN A 55 7.35 7.18 -6.05
CA ASN A 55 7.84 5.81 -6.15
C ASN A 55 6.78 4.80 -5.71
N MET A 56 6.02 5.17 -4.68
CA MET A 56 5.00 4.30 -4.10
C MET A 56 3.85 5.08 -3.47
N ILE A 57 2.70 4.40 -3.37
CA ILE A 57 1.46 4.94 -2.79
C ILE A 57 0.80 3.87 -1.93
N LEU A 58 0.30 4.28 -0.75
CA LEU A 58 -0.62 3.46 0.04
C LEU A 58 -2.04 3.64 -0.47
N MET A 59 -2.74 2.54 -0.73
CA MET A 59 -4.11 2.54 -1.26
C MET A 59 -4.99 1.51 -0.57
N VAL A 60 -6.29 1.80 -0.53
CA VAL A 60 -7.31 0.78 -0.24
C VAL A 60 -7.70 0.06 -1.54
N PRO A 61 -8.21 -1.19 -1.48
CA PRO A 61 -8.55 -1.99 -2.66
C PRO A 61 -9.46 -1.29 -3.68
N LEU A 62 -10.43 -0.49 -3.24
CA LEU A 62 -11.30 0.28 -4.14
C LEU A 62 -10.54 1.26 -5.04
N MET A 63 -9.46 1.86 -4.51
CA MET A 63 -8.60 2.75 -5.30
C MET A 63 -7.78 1.95 -6.32
N VAL A 64 -7.27 0.79 -5.91
CA VAL A 64 -6.55 -0.13 -6.83
C VAL A 64 -7.48 -0.58 -7.97
N GLU A 65 -8.72 -0.96 -7.65
CA GLU A 65 -9.73 -1.32 -8.66
C GLU A 65 -10.01 -0.17 -9.64
N THR A 66 -10.14 1.05 -9.13
CA THR A 66 -10.37 2.23 -9.98
C THR A 66 -9.23 2.47 -10.96
N LEU A 67 -7.98 2.24 -10.52
CA LEU A 67 -6.81 2.32 -11.40
C LEU A 67 -6.73 1.14 -12.35
N ALA A 68 -7.11 -0.06 -11.91
CA ALA A 68 -7.15 -1.26 -12.75
C ALA A 68 -8.07 -1.07 -13.97
N LYS A 69 -9.27 -0.52 -13.77
CA LYS A 69 -10.20 -0.20 -14.87
C LYS A 69 -9.57 0.72 -15.91
N LYS A 70 -8.81 1.74 -15.48
CA LYS A 70 -8.08 2.62 -16.41
C LYS A 70 -6.97 1.90 -17.18
N LEU A 71 -6.31 0.92 -16.56
CA LEU A 71 -5.29 0.11 -17.22
C LEU A 71 -5.92 -0.84 -18.25
N GLU A 72 -7.08 -1.41 -17.94
CA GLU A 72 -7.84 -2.27 -18.86
C GLU A 72 -8.33 -1.50 -20.08
N GLU A 73 -8.86 -0.28 -19.90
CA GLU A 73 -9.25 0.62 -20.98
C GLU A 73 -8.08 0.98 -21.92
N ALA A 74 -6.87 1.04 -21.37
CA ALA A 74 -5.64 1.33 -22.09
C ALA A 74 -4.91 0.08 -22.63
N SER A 75 -5.54 -1.09 -22.60
CA SER A 75 -4.92 -2.40 -22.92
C SER A 75 -4.32 -2.52 -24.31
N LEU A 76 -4.77 -1.72 -25.28
CA LEU A 76 -4.22 -1.67 -26.64
C LEU A 76 -2.92 -0.85 -26.77
N ILE A 77 -2.54 -0.12 -25.73
CA ILE A 77 -1.32 0.70 -25.72
C ILE A 77 -0.18 -0.10 -25.05
N PRO A 78 1.06 -0.04 -25.54
CA PRO A 78 2.18 -0.73 -24.92
C PRO A 78 2.31 -0.38 -23.42
N ALA A 79 2.42 -1.39 -22.56
CA ALA A 79 2.40 -1.24 -21.10
C ALA A 79 3.39 -0.20 -20.55
N PRO A 80 4.65 -0.05 -21.04
CA PRO A 80 5.56 0.98 -20.57
C PRO A 80 5.04 2.40 -20.82
N LEU A 81 4.38 2.64 -21.95
CA LEU A 81 3.81 3.95 -22.30
C LEU A 81 2.62 4.28 -21.39
N VAL A 82 1.75 3.29 -21.14
CA VAL A 82 0.63 3.44 -20.21
C VAL A 82 1.14 3.75 -18.81
N LYS A 83 2.13 3.00 -18.33
CA LYS A 83 2.75 3.23 -17.02
C LYS A 83 3.24 4.66 -16.87
N ILE A 84 4.05 5.14 -17.82
CA ILE A 84 4.60 6.50 -17.78
C ILE A 84 3.47 7.54 -17.82
N LYS A 85 2.47 7.33 -18.67
CA LYS A 85 1.34 8.26 -18.84
C LYS A 85 0.44 8.34 -17.59
N VAL A 86 0.23 7.23 -16.89
CA VAL A 86 -0.71 7.13 -15.75
C VAL A 86 -0.02 7.39 -14.43
N PHE A 87 1.16 6.80 -14.21
CA PHE A 87 1.83 6.75 -12.92
C PHE A 87 3.16 7.53 -12.87
N GLY A 88 3.73 7.92 -14.01
CA GLY A 88 5.09 8.44 -14.07
C GLY A 88 6.15 7.35 -14.21
N ARG A 89 7.41 7.77 -14.39
CA ARG A 89 8.52 6.84 -14.68
C ARG A 89 8.97 6.05 -13.46
N GLN A 90 8.97 6.69 -12.30
CA GLN A 90 9.55 6.17 -11.07
C GLN A 90 8.60 5.28 -10.26
N PHE A 91 7.31 5.27 -10.58
CA PHE A 91 6.30 4.51 -9.84
C PHE A 91 6.50 3.00 -10.00
N HIS A 92 6.58 2.28 -8.89
CA HIS A 92 6.83 0.84 -8.91
C HIS A 92 6.09 0.03 -7.84
N THR A 93 5.52 0.68 -6.80
CA THR A 93 4.91 -0.06 -5.69
C THR A 93 3.59 0.56 -5.25
N ILE A 94 2.60 -0.29 -5.06
CA ILE A 94 1.36 -0.01 -4.32
C ILE A 94 1.38 -0.86 -3.06
N CYS A 95 1.19 -0.23 -1.89
CA CYS A 95 0.90 -0.96 -0.66
C CYS A 95 -0.61 -0.94 -0.43
N SER A 96 -1.25 -2.12 -0.42
CA SER A 96 -2.70 -2.24 -0.30
C SER A 96 -3.09 -2.91 1.01
N GLY A 97 -4.04 -2.29 1.74
CA GLY A 97 -4.57 -2.80 3.00
C GLY A 97 -5.95 -2.25 3.31
N GLY A 98 -6.51 -2.66 4.45
CA GLY A 98 -7.80 -2.18 4.95
C GLY A 98 -9.03 -2.92 4.42
N ALA A 99 -8.91 -3.72 3.35
CA ALA A 99 -9.97 -4.59 2.85
C ALA A 99 -9.39 -5.70 1.95
N TYR A 100 -10.25 -6.63 1.52
CA TYR A 100 -9.88 -7.67 0.56
C TYR A 100 -9.51 -7.08 -0.80
N LEU A 101 -8.40 -7.52 -1.37
CA LEU A 101 -7.97 -7.20 -2.73
C LEU A 101 -8.09 -8.45 -3.62
N ASN A 102 -8.78 -8.32 -4.74
CA ASN A 102 -8.82 -9.39 -5.74
C ASN A 102 -7.41 -9.66 -6.30
N PRO A 103 -6.88 -10.89 -6.20
CA PRO A 103 -5.54 -11.23 -6.68
C PRO A 103 -5.32 -10.96 -8.17
N ALA A 104 -6.36 -10.96 -8.99
CA ALA A 104 -6.27 -10.65 -10.42
C ALA A 104 -5.65 -9.26 -10.69
N TYR A 105 -5.85 -8.29 -9.78
CA TYR A 105 -5.22 -6.98 -9.89
C TYR A 105 -3.71 -7.03 -9.70
N ILE A 106 -3.20 -7.95 -8.90
CA ILE A 106 -1.74 -8.14 -8.72
C ILE A 106 -1.11 -8.52 -10.08
N ASP A 107 -1.72 -9.46 -10.78
CA ASP A 107 -1.23 -9.90 -12.10
C ASP A 107 -1.39 -8.82 -13.16
N LEU A 108 -2.48 -8.05 -13.11
CA LEU A 108 -2.70 -6.93 -14.02
C LEU A 108 -1.60 -5.87 -13.84
N PHE A 109 -1.39 -5.38 -12.62
CA PHE A 109 -0.39 -4.33 -12.35
C PHE A 109 1.05 -4.79 -12.63
N LYS A 110 1.34 -6.08 -12.41
CA LYS A 110 2.64 -6.68 -12.74
C LYS A 110 2.99 -6.53 -14.23
N LYS A 111 2.02 -6.59 -15.15
CA LYS A 111 2.24 -6.34 -16.60
C LYS A 111 2.79 -4.94 -16.87
N TYR A 112 2.49 -3.98 -16.01
CA TYR A 112 2.97 -2.60 -16.09
C TYR A 112 4.23 -2.35 -15.24
N GLY A 113 4.86 -3.41 -14.68
CA GLY A 113 6.02 -3.29 -13.82
C GLY A 113 5.73 -2.66 -12.47
N ILE A 114 4.48 -2.75 -12.00
CA ILE A 114 4.03 -2.24 -10.70
C ILE A 114 3.76 -3.43 -9.79
N LYS A 115 4.38 -3.41 -8.61
CA LYS A 115 4.18 -4.42 -7.57
C LYS A 115 3.07 -3.97 -6.62
N ILE A 116 2.18 -4.89 -6.23
CA ILE A 116 1.22 -4.65 -5.16
C ILE A 116 1.61 -5.51 -3.96
N LEU A 117 1.92 -4.86 -2.85
CA LEU A 117 2.23 -5.49 -1.56
C LEU A 117 0.98 -5.37 -0.68
N GLN A 118 0.36 -6.51 -0.35
CA GLN A 118 -0.79 -6.54 0.55
C GLN A 118 -0.34 -6.63 1.99
N GLY A 119 -1.09 -5.96 2.88
CA GLY A 119 -0.94 -6.07 4.31
C GLY A 119 -2.29 -6.25 5.01
N TYR A 120 -2.24 -6.75 6.23
CA TYR A 120 -3.38 -6.92 7.13
C TYR A 120 -3.08 -6.25 8.46
N GLY A 121 -4.11 -5.65 9.02
CA GLY A 121 -4.01 -5.01 10.32
C GLY A 121 -5.31 -4.36 10.74
N MET A 122 -5.29 -3.75 11.91
CA MET A 122 -6.40 -3.03 12.52
C MET A 122 -5.86 -1.92 13.41
N THR A 123 -6.68 -0.90 13.68
CA THR A 123 -6.32 0.26 14.51
C THR A 123 -5.78 -0.16 15.87
N GLU A 124 -6.38 -1.19 16.47
CA GLU A 124 -6.02 -1.77 17.76
C GLU A 124 -4.63 -2.42 17.79
N CYS A 125 -3.98 -2.57 16.64
CA CYS A 125 -2.64 -3.16 16.49
C CYS A 125 -1.62 -2.19 15.86
N ALA A 126 -1.88 -0.89 15.84
CA ALA A 126 -1.02 0.26 15.51
C ALA A 126 -0.31 0.27 14.11
N PRO A 127 -0.94 0.01 12.98
CA PRO A 127 -2.07 -0.85 12.69
C PRO A 127 -1.67 -2.19 12.09
N VAL A 128 -0.38 -2.39 11.66
CA VAL A 128 0.03 -3.52 10.80
C VAL A 128 0.37 -4.75 11.61
N ILE A 129 -0.29 -5.86 11.30
CA ILE A 129 -0.05 -7.18 11.89
C ILE A 129 0.81 -8.02 10.95
N SER A 130 0.50 -8.03 9.66
CA SER A 130 1.24 -8.76 8.64
C SER A 130 1.34 -7.97 7.34
N ALA A 131 2.38 -8.24 6.56
CA ALA A 131 2.57 -7.62 5.25
C ALA A 131 3.41 -8.49 4.32
N ASN A 132 3.09 -8.43 3.03
CA ASN A 132 4.03 -8.85 1.98
C ASN A 132 5.21 -7.89 1.92
N SER A 133 6.37 -8.41 1.57
CA SER A 133 7.59 -7.63 1.39
C SER A 133 8.26 -7.98 0.07
N ASN A 134 9.30 -7.24 -0.29
CA ASN A 134 10.10 -7.54 -1.49
C ASN A 134 10.82 -8.89 -1.38
N SER A 135 11.23 -9.28 -0.17
CA SER A 135 11.94 -10.54 0.12
C SER A 135 11.02 -11.72 0.44
N ALA A 136 9.74 -11.45 0.77
CA ALA A 136 8.76 -12.49 1.13
C ALA A 136 7.38 -12.12 0.59
N PHE A 137 7.13 -12.50 -0.66
CA PHE A 137 5.91 -12.19 -1.38
C PHE A 137 5.12 -13.46 -1.72
N LYS A 138 3.81 -13.43 -1.46
CA LYS A 138 2.86 -14.44 -1.93
C LYS A 138 1.57 -13.77 -2.37
N ALA A 139 1.23 -13.86 -3.66
CA ALA A 139 -0.02 -13.35 -4.20
C ALA A 139 -1.24 -13.99 -3.51
N GLY A 140 -2.29 -13.19 -3.25
CA GLY A 140 -3.48 -13.64 -2.54
C GLY A 140 -3.29 -13.88 -1.03
N SER A 141 -2.13 -13.50 -0.49
CA SER A 141 -1.84 -13.53 0.94
C SER A 141 -1.57 -12.12 1.47
N VAL A 142 -1.88 -11.88 2.73
CA VAL A 142 -1.54 -10.64 3.44
C VAL A 142 -0.12 -10.63 4.00
N GLY A 143 0.71 -11.60 3.60
CA GLY A 143 2.12 -11.66 3.95
C GLY A 143 2.41 -12.31 5.30
N ARG A 144 3.67 -12.15 5.75
CA ARG A 144 4.14 -12.69 7.04
C ARG A 144 3.81 -11.73 8.17
N CYS A 145 3.59 -12.30 9.37
CA CYS A 145 3.46 -11.50 10.58
C CYS A 145 4.72 -10.66 10.82
N LEU A 146 4.52 -9.45 11.33
CA LEU A 146 5.63 -8.59 11.74
C LEU A 146 6.36 -9.23 12.95
N PRO A 147 7.66 -8.96 13.12
CA PRO A 147 8.46 -9.58 14.19
C PRO A 147 7.97 -9.27 15.61
N ASN A 148 7.21 -8.20 15.79
CA ASN A 148 6.63 -7.78 17.06
C ASN A 148 5.23 -8.35 17.31
N CYS A 149 4.71 -9.21 16.42
CA CYS A 149 3.39 -9.81 16.51
C CYS A 149 3.46 -11.35 16.47
N GLU A 150 2.71 -11.98 17.36
CA GLU A 150 2.37 -13.39 17.33
C GLU A 150 0.90 -13.53 16.95
N VAL A 151 0.59 -14.42 16.01
CA VAL A 151 -0.77 -14.63 15.52
C VAL A 151 -1.17 -16.08 15.67
N LYS A 152 -2.37 -16.32 16.16
CA LYS A 152 -3.01 -17.65 16.23
C LYS A 152 -4.42 -17.55 15.64
N ILE A 153 -4.88 -18.65 15.05
CA ILE A 153 -6.29 -18.81 14.68
C ILE A 153 -6.92 -19.71 15.76
N VAL A 154 -7.95 -19.20 16.41
CA VAL A 154 -8.70 -19.89 17.47
C VAL A 154 -10.18 -19.75 17.14
N ASP A 155 -10.87 -20.86 16.92
CA ASP A 155 -12.30 -20.91 16.60
C ASP A 155 -12.69 -19.91 15.46
N GLU A 156 -11.91 -19.92 14.37
CA GLU A 156 -12.04 -19.05 13.19
C GLU A 156 -11.76 -17.55 13.47
N GLU A 157 -11.33 -17.18 14.66
CA GLU A 157 -10.91 -15.82 15.03
C GLU A 157 -9.39 -15.64 14.91
N ILE A 158 -8.97 -14.44 14.51
CA ILE A 158 -7.55 -14.06 14.47
C ILE A 158 -7.17 -13.44 15.82
N TRP A 159 -6.40 -14.17 16.60
CA TRP A 159 -5.85 -13.71 17.88
C TRP A 159 -4.45 -13.16 17.68
N VAL A 160 -4.23 -11.94 18.16
CA VAL A 160 -2.95 -11.23 18.02
C VAL A 160 -2.41 -10.86 19.40
N LYS A 161 -1.12 -11.15 19.59
CA LYS A 161 -0.34 -10.70 20.75
C LYS A 161 0.91 -9.98 20.23
N GLY A 162 1.28 -8.86 20.86
CA GLY A 162 2.47 -8.11 20.47
C GLY A 162 2.54 -6.74 21.13
N THR A 163 3.67 -6.08 20.93
CA THR A 163 3.94 -4.74 21.51
C THR A 163 3.10 -3.64 20.89
N SER A 164 2.52 -3.88 19.73
CA SER A 164 1.64 -2.94 19.02
C SER A 164 0.17 -3.07 19.38
N VAL A 165 -0.21 -4.09 20.14
CA VAL A 165 -1.60 -4.24 20.61
C VAL A 165 -1.92 -3.18 21.65
N MET A 166 -2.99 -2.39 21.41
CA MET A 166 -3.42 -1.35 22.33
C MET A 166 -3.90 -1.91 23.68
N GLN A 167 -3.90 -1.08 24.72
CA GLN A 167 -4.40 -1.49 26.04
C GLN A 167 -5.93 -1.52 26.14
N GLY A 168 -6.63 -0.79 25.30
CA GLY A 168 -8.10 -0.73 25.25
C GLY A 168 -8.59 0.64 24.77
N TYR A 169 -9.89 0.74 24.58
CA TYR A 169 -10.59 2.01 24.35
C TYR A 169 -10.99 2.64 25.69
N TYR A 170 -11.22 3.97 25.67
CA TYR A 170 -11.75 4.72 26.82
C TYR A 170 -13.25 4.49 26.96
#